data_1f4b3f6062e8a3d1869310da46df6cd9
#
_entry.id   1f4b3f6062e8a3d1869310da46df6cd9
#
_cell.length_a   1.000
_cell.length_b   1.000
_cell.length_c   1.000
_cell.angle_alpha   90.00
_cell.angle_beta   90.00
_cell.angle_gamma   90.00
#
_symmetry.space_group_name_H-M   'P 1'
#
loop_
_entity.id
_entity.type
_entity.pdbx_description
1 polymer ?
#
loop_
_entity_poly.entity_id
_entity_poly.type
_entity_poly.pdbx_seq_one_letter_code
_entity_poly.pdbx_strand_id
1 'polypeptide(L)'
;MSSPSGRELQILKVLWELGEASVREVHQSLCPDGELAFNTVQTLMRIMDDKGLVKHRRDGRTFRYRAKYSREKEVARFVAQVFDGAVDAAVLSLLQTNQVSGDELDELERIIQDAREVQPKKKSRSRK
;
A
#
# COMPACT_ATOMS: atom_id res chain seq x y z
N MET A 1 13.80 -2.09 6.01
CA MET A 1 12.39 -1.95 5.87
C MET A 1 11.84 -2.72 4.70
N SER A 2 10.83 -3.48 4.93
CA SER A 2 10.29 -4.35 3.92
C SER A 2 9.19 -3.68 3.12
N SER A 3 9.21 -3.88 1.82
CA SER A 3 8.10 -3.49 0.99
C SER A 3 7.16 -4.66 0.85
N PRO A 4 5.88 -4.42 0.71
CA PRO A 4 4.96 -5.53 0.52
C PRO A 4 5.17 -6.19 -0.84
N SER A 5 5.02 -7.50 -0.86
CA SER A 5 5.00 -8.23 -2.12
C SER A 5 3.64 -8.01 -2.79
N GLY A 6 3.46 -8.54 -3.99
CA GLY A 6 2.20 -8.39 -4.68
C GLY A 6 1.02 -8.95 -3.91
N ARG A 7 1.16 -10.15 -3.35
CA ARG A 7 0.07 -10.74 -2.58
C ARG A 7 -0.16 -9.98 -1.29
N GLU A 8 0.90 -9.55 -0.66
CA GLU A 8 0.78 -8.78 0.57
C GLU A 8 0.09 -7.46 0.32
N LEU A 9 0.38 -6.84 -0.81
CA LEU A 9 -0.27 -5.59 -1.15
C LEU A 9 -1.77 -5.80 -1.36
N GLN A 10 -2.15 -6.92 -1.98
CA GLN A 10 -3.56 -7.22 -2.15
C GLN A 10 -4.27 -7.33 -0.80
N ILE A 11 -3.62 -7.95 0.17
CA ILE A 11 -4.18 -8.07 1.50
C ILE A 11 -4.28 -6.69 2.16
N LEU A 12 -3.24 -5.89 2.00
CA LEU A 12 -3.27 -4.54 2.55
C LEU A 12 -4.41 -3.72 1.97
N LYS A 13 -4.67 -3.87 0.68
CA LYS A 13 -5.78 -3.14 0.07
C LYS A 13 -7.11 -3.48 0.72
N VAL A 14 -7.31 -4.75 1.04
CA VAL A 14 -8.51 -5.15 1.71
C VAL A 14 -8.59 -4.52 3.11
N LEU A 15 -7.47 -4.54 3.83
CA LEU A 15 -7.45 -3.97 5.17
C LEU A 15 -7.65 -2.46 5.15
N TRP A 16 -7.09 -1.78 4.16
CA TRP A 16 -7.30 -0.34 4.03
C TRP A 16 -8.77 -0.04 3.81
N GLU A 17 -9.44 -0.92 3.08
CA GLU A 17 -10.84 -0.72 2.77
C GLU A 17 -11.76 -1.04 3.95
N LEU A 18 -11.49 -2.14 4.63
CA LEU A 18 -12.32 -2.58 5.73
C LEU A 18 -11.96 -1.96 7.07
N GLY A 19 -10.75 -1.46 7.18
CA GLY A 19 -10.25 -0.91 8.43
C GLY A 19 -9.66 -1.98 9.32
N GLU A 20 -10.43 -2.99 9.65
CA GLU A 20 -9.97 -4.08 10.49
C GLU A 20 -10.73 -5.33 10.05
N ALA A 21 -10.05 -6.45 10.00
CA ALA A 21 -10.68 -7.67 9.51
C ALA A 21 -9.99 -8.91 10.04
N SER A 22 -10.75 -9.98 10.14
CA SER A 22 -10.19 -11.28 10.47
C SER A 22 -9.59 -11.90 9.22
N VAL A 23 -8.83 -12.99 9.39
CA VAL A 23 -8.29 -13.72 8.25
C VAL A 23 -9.41 -14.20 7.35
N ARG A 24 -10.50 -14.68 7.95
CA ARG A 24 -11.63 -15.16 7.17
C ARG A 24 -12.23 -14.06 6.30
N GLU A 25 -12.39 -12.88 6.88
CA GLU A 25 -12.94 -11.75 6.12
C GLU A 25 -12.02 -11.34 5.00
N VAL A 26 -10.72 -11.33 5.26
CA VAL A 26 -9.76 -10.99 4.22
C VAL A 26 -9.80 -12.04 3.11
N HIS A 27 -9.84 -13.31 3.50
CA HIS A 27 -9.87 -14.38 2.51
C HIS A 27 -11.12 -14.28 1.64
N GLN A 28 -12.26 -14.03 2.23
CA GLN A 28 -13.50 -13.92 1.49
C GLN A 28 -13.48 -12.74 0.53
N SER A 29 -12.92 -11.64 0.97
CA SER A 29 -12.87 -10.45 0.16
C SER A 29 -11.88 -10.60 -0.99
N LEU A 30 -10.75 -11.24 -0.71
CA LEU A 30 -9.67 -11.35 -1.66
C LEU A 30 -9.90 -12.45 -2.68
N CYS A 31 -10.50 -13.53 -2.26
CA CYS A 31 -10.62 -14.72 -3.09
C CYS A 31 -12.05 -15.24 -3.09
N PRO A 32 -12.99 -14.49 -3.63
CA PRO A 32 -14.38 -14.96 -3.64
C PRO A 32 -14.54 -16.25 -4.43
N ASP A 33 -13.65 -16.51 -5.37
CA ASP A 33 -13.71 -17.72 -6.16
C ASP A 33 -12.87 -18.85 -5.60
N GLY A 34 -12.24 -18.63 -4.47
CA GLY A 34 -11.44 -19.67 -3.85
C GLY A 34 -10.09 -19.88 -4.49
N GLU A 35 -9.54 -18.87 -5.15
CA GLU A 35 -8.24 -18.99 -5.78
C GLU A 35 -7.13 -19.35 -4.81
N LEU A 36 -7.19 -18.78 -3.62
CA LEU A 36 -6.18 -19.03 -2.60
C LEU A 36 -6.82 -19.76 -1.46
N ALA A 37 -6.08 -20.70 -0.90
CA ALA A 37 -6.57 -21.40 0.28
C ALA A 37 -6.55 -20.47 1.49
N PHE A 38 -7.45 -20.75 2.40
CA PHE A 38 -7.51 -19.99 3.64
C PHE A 38 -6.18 -20.01 4.38
N ASN A 39 -5.55 -21.17 4.44
CA ASN A 39 -4.28 -21.30 5.13
C ASN A 39 -3.18 -20.48 4.49
N THR A 40 -3.24 -20.30 3.19
CA THR A 40 -2.27 -19.47 2.49
C THR A 40 -2.41 -18.02 2.93
N VAL A 41 -3.65 -17.53 2.98
CA VAL A 41 -3.88 -16.16 3.41
C VAL A 41 -3.48 -16.00 4.88
N GLN A 42 -3.79 -16.99 5.70
CA GLN A 42 -3.42 -16.94 7.11
C GLN A 42 -1.91 -16.85 7.29
N THR A 43 -1.18 -17.64 6.54
CA THR A 43 0.28 -17.63 6.62
C THR A 43 0.84 -16.30 6.14
N LEU A 44 0.29 -15.77 5.05
CA LEU A 44 0.74 -14.48 4.55
C LEU A 44 0.52 -13.38 5.58
N MET A 45 -0.63 -13.38 6.24
CA MET A 45 -0.91 -12.35 7.22
C MET A 45 0.00 -12.46 8.43
N ARG A 46 0.38 -13.69 8.79
CA ARG A 46 1.32 -13.87 9.88
C ARG A 46 2.69 -13.32 9.50
N ILE A 47 3.11 -13.58 8.27
CA ILE A 47 4.38 -13.05 7.78
C ILE A 47 4.34 -11.53 7.76
N MET A 48 3.21 -10.96 7.34
CA MET A 48 3.07 -9.52 7.30
C MET A 48 3.14 -8.91 8.69
N ASP A 49 2.59 -9.62 9.66
CA ASP A 49 2.68 -9.16 11.04
C ASP A 49 4.14 -9.14 11.50
N ASP A 50 4.88 -10.18 11.18
CA ASP A 50 6.30 -10.24 11.52
C ASP A 50 7.09 -9.15 10.83
N LYS A 51 6.70 -8.78 9.63
CA LYS A 51 7.38 -7.72 8.89
C LYS A 51 6.98 -6.32 9.35
N GLY A 52 5.95 -6.22 10.17
CA GLY A 52 5.48 -4.91 10.60
C GLY A 52 4.54 -4.23 9.64
N LEU A 53 3.99 -4.96 8.68
CA LEU A 53 3.04 -4.40 7.73
C LEU A 53 1.64 -4.34 8.28
N VAL A 54 1.30 -5.26 9.17
CA VAL A 54 0.01 -5.28 9.82
C VAL A 54 0.23 -5.52 11.30
N LYS A 55 -0.81 -5.29 12.09
CA LYS A 55 -0.80 -5.66 13.49
C LYS A 55 -2.15 -6.29 13.81
N HIS A 56 -2.19 -7.03 14.88
CA HIS A 56 -3.40 -7.73 15.22
C HIS A 56 -3.74 -7.54 16.69
N ARG A 57 -5.00 -7.77 16.99
CA ARG A 57 -5.46 -7.82 18.37
C ARG A 57 -6.38 -9.00 18.51
N ARG A 58 -6.52 -9.47 19.72
CA ARG A 58 -7.39 -10.58 19.98
C ARG A 58 -8.81 -10.07 20.21
N ASP A 59 -9.76 -10.76 19.59
CA ASP A 59 -11.17 -10.45 19.77
C ASP A 59 -11.87 -11.77 20.01
N GLY A 60 -12.00 -12.16 21.27
CA GLY A 60 -12.50 -13.46 21.60
C GLY A 60 -11.53 -14.54 21.16
N ARG A 61 -11.96 -15.40 20.27
CA ARG A 61 -11.12 -16.46 19.74
C ARG A 61 -10.53 -16.11 18.39
N THR A 62 -10.80 -14.91 17.94
CA THR A 62 -10.41 -14.49 16.61
C THR A 62 -9.37 -13.39 16.73
N PHE A 63 -8.42 -13.38 15.81
CA PHE A 63 -7.51 -12.28 15.70
C PHE A 63 -8.04 -11.34 14.63
N ARG A 64 -8.04 -10.07 14.93
CA ARG A 64 -8.42 -9.06 13.96
C ARG A 64 -7.18 -8.26 13.60
N TYR A 65 -6.99 -8.09 12.31
CA TYR A 65 -5.80 -7.44 11.77
C TYR A 65 -6.15 -6.08 11.20
N ARG A 66 -5.21 -5.19 11.26
CA ARG A 66 -5.35 -3.92 10.58
C ARG A 66 -4.00 -3.51 10.02
N ALA A 67 -4.02 -2.68 8.99
CA ALA A 67 -2.80 -2.26 8.34
C ALA A 67 -2.02 -1.33 9.24
N LYS A 68 -0.74 -1.61 9.37
CA LYS A 68 0.18 -0.72 10.02
C LYS A 68 0.89 0.07 8.94
N TYR A 69 1.05 -0.53 7.77
CA TYR A 69 1.64 0.10 6.61
C TYR A 69 0.52 0.81 5.86
N SER A 70 0.59 2.11 5.74
CA SER A 70 -0.52 2.89 5.21
C SER A 70 -0.51 2.93 3.69
N ARG A 71 -1.68 3.22 3.13
CA ARG A 71 -1.78 3.41 1.70
C ARG A 71 -0.92 4.57 1.25
N GLU A 72 -0.91 5.63 2.03
CA GLU A 72 -0.10 6.80 1.72
C GLU A 72 1.37 6.46 1.67
N LYS A 73 1.81 5.59 2.57
CA LYS A 73 3.20 5.17 2.58
C LYS A 73 3.55 4.39 1.34
N GLU A 74 2.63 3.53 0.89
CA GLU A 74 2.87 2.77 -0.32
C GLU A 74 2.96 3.67 -1.54
N VAL A 75 2.07 4.63 -1.65
CA VAL A 75 2.10 5.56 -2.77
C VAL A 75 3.36 6.39 -2.74
N ALA A 76 3.75 6.85 -1.56
CA ALA A 76 4.97 7.64 -1.41
C ALA A 76 6.19 6.84 -1.85
N ARG A 77 6.23 5.55 -1.48
CA ARG A 77 7.33 4.70 -1.88
C ARG A 77 7.39 4.56 -3.40
N PHE A 78 6.24 4.36 -4.01
CA PHE A 78 6.14 4.22 -5.46
C PHE A 78 6.61 5.52 -6.13
N VAL A 79 6.14 6.64 -5.64
CA VAL A 79 6.51 7.94 -6.19
C VAL A 79 8.01 8.17 -6.06
N ALA A 80 8.57 7.82 -4.90
CA ALA A 80 9.99 8.00 -4.68
C ALA A 80 10.82 7.20 -5.67
N GLN A 81 10.38 5.99 -6.00
CA GLN A 81 11.09 5.19 -6.97
C GLN A 81 11.03 5.79 -8.37
N VAL A 82 9.87 6.28 -8.74
CA VAL A 82 9.70 6.87 -10.05
C VAL A 82 10.42 8.21 -10.13
N PHE A 83 10.46 8.88 -9.00
CA PHE A 83 11.01 10.22 -8.94
C PHE A 83 12.47 10.29 -9.33
N ASP A 84 13.17 9.20 -9.15
CA ASP A 84 14.56 9.16 -9.51
C ASP A 84 14.81 9.48 -10.95
N GLY A 85 13.87 9.83 -11.70
CA GLY A 85 14.14 10.26 -13.01
C GLY A 85 12.98 10.27 -13.95
N ALA A 86 11.84 9.92 -13.47
CA ALA A 86 10.76 9.75 -14.41
C ALA A 86 9.37 10.10 -13.88
N VAL A 87 9.31 10.89 -12.82
CA VAL A 87 8.00 11.18 -12.26
C VAL A 87 7.15 11.98 -13.25
N ASP A 88 7.77 12.93 -13.94
CA ASP A 88 7.02 13.72 -14.93
C ASP A 88 6.52 12.85 -16.05
N ALA A 89 7.35 11.93 -16.50
CA ALA A 89 6.96 11.03 -17.57
C ALA A 89 5.85 10.09 -17.12
N ALA A 90 5.90 9.64 -15.88
CA ALA A 90 4.88 8.76 -15.36
C ALA A 90 3.54 9.47 -15.28
N VAL A 91 3.53 10.69 -14.78
CA VAL A 91 2.31 11.46 -14.69
C VAL A 91 1.74 11.73 -16.07
N LEU A 92 2.60 12.11 -16.99
CA LEU A 92 2.18 12.38 -18.34
C LEU A 92 1.59 11.14 -18.99
N SER A 93 2.20 10.00 -18.76
CA SER A 93 1.71 8.75 -19.30
C SER A 93 0.32 8.42 -18.78
N LEU A 94 0.08 8.65 -17.50
CA LEU A 94 -1.23 8.41 -16.92
C LEU A 94 -2.27 9.32 -17.54
N LEU A 95 -1.91 10.58 -17.78
CA LEU A 95 -2.83 11.51 -18.40
C LEU A 95 -3.16 11.09 -19.82
N GLN A 96 -2.15 10.64 -20.54
CA GLN A 96 -2.35 10.26 -21.93
C GLN A 96 -3.22 9.02 -22.07
N THR A 97 -3.19 8.14 -21.10
CA THR A 97 -4.00 6.94 -21.16
C THR A 97 -5.40 7.16 -20.61
N ASN A 98 -5.64 8.35 -20.06
CA ASN A 98 -6.94 8.67 -19.54
C ASN A 98 -7.37 7.77 -18.41
N GLN A 99 -6.42 7.32 -17.64
CA GLN A 99 -6.72 6.39 -16.55
C GLN A 99 -6.84 7.06 -15.20
N VAL A 100 -6.70 8.36 -15.16
CA VAL A 100 -6.72 9.09 -13.90
C VAL A 100 -7.74 10.21 -14.02
N SER A 101 -8.68 10.24 -13.10
CA SER A 101 -9.68 11.29 -13.05
C SER A 101 -9.08 12.56 -12.45
N GLY A 102 -9.81 13.65 -12.56
CA GLY A 102 -9.38 14.91 -11.96
C GLY A 102 -9.20 14.79 -10.45
N ASP A 103 -10.12 14.09 -9.80
CA ASP A 103 -10.01 13.91 -8.35
C ASP A 103 -8.79 13.09 -7.99
N GLU A 104 -8.50 12.08 -8.78
CA GLU A 104 -7.33 11.25 -8.53
C GLU A 104 -6.05 12.02 -8.77
N LEU A 105 -6.06 12.92 -9.75
CA LEU A 105 -4.90 13.76 -9.99
C LEU A 105 -4.63 14.68 -8.82
N ASP A 106 -5.68 15.26 -8.25
CA ASP A 106 -5.53 16.14 -7.10
C ASP A 106 -4.94 15.36 -5.93
N GLU A 107 -5.41 14.15 -5.75
CA GLU A 107 -4.90 13.30 -4.68
C GLU A 107 -3.43 12.97 -4.91
N LEU A 108 -3.08 12.65 -6.14
CA LEU A 108 -1.71 12.30 -6.49
C LEU A 108 -0.79 13.50 -6.28
N GLU A 109 -1.24 14.69 -6.67
CA GLU A 109 -0.45 15.88 -6.46
C GLU A 109 -0.18 16.12 -4.98
N ARG A 110 -1.20 15.91 -4.16
CA ARG A 110 -1.03 16.09 -2.74
C ARG A 110 0.00 15.13 -2.17
N ILE A 111 -0.06 13.87 -2.63
CA ILE A 111 0.86 12.86 -2.15
C ILE A 111 2.29 13.19 -2.58
N ILE A 112 2.45 13.63 -3.80
CA ILE A 112 3.77 14.01 -4.28
C ILE A 112 4.33 15.17 -3.48
N GLN A 113 3.47 16.14 -3.19
CA GLN A 113 3.91 17.29 -2.41
C GLN A 113 4.35 16.86 -1.02
N ASP A 114 3.58 15.97 -0.39
CA ASP A 114 3.95 15.47 0.92
C ASP A 114 5.27 14.73 0.88
N ALA A 115 5.49 13.95 -0.16
CA ALA A 115 6.74 13.22 -0.29
C ALA A 115 7.92 14.16 -0.43
N ARG A 116 7.73 15.25 -1.15
CA ARG A 116 8.80 16.24 -1.29
C ARG A 116 9.14 16.89 0.02
N GLU A 117 8.14 17.19 0.80
CA GLU A 117 8.38 17.82 2.09
C GLU A 117 9.11 16.91 3.04
N VAL A 118 8.92 15.61 2.88
CA VAL A 118 9.60 14.67 3.73
C VAL A 118 11.08 14.56 3.39
N GLN A 119 11.45 14.84 2.14
CA GLN A 119 12.83 14.64 1.70
C GLN A 119 13.52 15.84 1.13
N PRO A 120 13.22 17.02 1.52
CA PRO A 120 13.86 18.17 0.91
C PRO A 120 15.34 18.24 1.18
N LYS A 121 15.76 17.84 2.34
CA LYS A 121 17.14 17.91 2.64
C LYS A 121 17.98 17.03 1.82
N LYS A 122 17.54 15.84 1.56
CA LYS A 122 18.28 14.96 0.75
C LYS A 122 18.45 15.49 -0.62
N LYS A 123 17.41 16.07 -1.13
CA LYS A 123 17.52 16.60 -2.44
C LYS A 123 18.49 17.71 -2.53
N SER A 124 18.43 18.60 -1.63
CA SER A 124 19.31 19.72 -1.75
C SER A 124 20.75 19.29 -1.62
N ARG A 125 21.01 18.25 -0.85
CA ARG A 125 22.34 17.80 -0.76
C ARG A 125 22.83 17.20 -2.00
N SER A 126 21.99 16.53 -2.68
CA SER A 126 22.46 15.82 -3.84
C SER A 126 22.95 16.74 -4.89
N ARG A 127 22.64 18.01 -4.81
CA ARG A 127 23.15 18.86 -5.78
C ARG A 127 24.43 19.30 -5.53
N LYS A 128 24.98 19.16 -4.77
CA LYS A 128 26.18 19.68 -4.67
C LYS A 128 27.10 19.15 -4.87
#